data_4d78be490d9859e7f28c9b13dccc0770
#
_entry.id   4d78be490d9859e7f28c9b13dccc0770
#
_cell.length_a   1.000
_cell.length_b   1.000
_cell.length_c   1.000
_cell.angle_alpha   90.00
_cell.angle_beta   90.00
_cell.angle_gamma   90.00
#
_symmetry.space_group_name_H-M   'P 1'
#
loop_
_entity.id
_entity.type
_entity.pdbx_description
1 polymer ?
#
loop_
_entity_poly.entity_id
_entity_poly.type
_entity_poly.pdbx_seq_one_letter_code
_entity_poly.pdbx_strand_id
1 'polypeptide(L)'
;HLGHQHLWRAGKVGHALTQMVEATSPKVSITMYSDLPAGQISLSQMWSGDIINAQSYLPEGVNVDILRYWFPADGKGLVDNDLMVSLRGGKNPVLAHLFINHMLEPEVAKQNFSAIGYQPPQVSINPDSLVADGFIPENLKSAIVRPEYFDTGYRILELDPANDTAWHNVWRAFKAGGS
;
A
#
# COMPACT_ATOMS: atom_id res chain seq x y z
N HIS A 1 -5.35 0.23 30.49
CA HIS A 1 -4.83 1.56 30.10
C HIS A 1 -4.65 1.75 28.58
N LEU A 2 -4.35 0.69 27.80
CA LEU A 2 -4.19 0.80 26.34
C LEU A 2 -5.54 1.07 25.60
N GLY A 3 -6.64 0.48 26.07
CA GLY A 3 -7.96 0.64 25.44
C GLY A 3 -8.45 2.11 25.40
N HIS A 4 -8.31 2.86 26.49
CA HIS A 4 -8.71 4.27 26.54
C HIS A 4 -7.90 5.18 25.60
N GLN A 5 -6.61 4.87 25.38
CA GLN A 5 -5.77 5.64 24.46
C GLN A 5 -6.21 5.44 23.00
N HIS A 6 -6.63 4.26 22.62
CA HIS A 6 -7.10 3.98 21.25
C HIS A 6 -8.45 4.66 20.98
N LEU A 7 -9.41 4.63 21.91
CA LEU A 7 -10.69 5.34 21.76
C LEU A 7 -10.50 6.85 21.63
N TRP A 8 -9.60 7.44 22.44
CA TRP A 8 -9.26 8.85 22.34
C TRP A 8 -8.59 9.21 21.00
N ARG A 9 -7.71 8.34 20.50
CA ARG A 9 -7.08 8.51 19.17
C ARG A 9 -8.12 8.43 18.06
N ALA A 10 -9.07 7.49 18.12
CA ALA A 10 -10.15 7.39 17.15
C ALA A 10 -10.98 8.68 17.09
N GLY A 11 -11.31 9.30 18.23
CA GLY A 11 -12.01 10.57 18.26
C GLY A 11 -11.23 11.72 17.61
N LYS A 12 -9.93 11.83 17.89
CA LYS A 12 -9.07 12.86 17.25
C LYS A 12 -8.93 12.66 15.75
N VAL A 13 -8.72 11.42 15.32
CA VAL A 13 -8.62 11.09 13.89
C VAL A 13 -9.94 11.37 13.20
N GLY A 14 -11.08 11.03 13.82
CA GLY A 14 -12.41 11.34 13.28
C GLY A 14 -12.59 12.84 13.02
N HIS A 15 -12.23 13.69 13.97
CA HIS A 15 -12.29 15.13 13.77
C HIS A 15 -11.41 15.62 12.61
N ALA A 16 -10.16 15.15 12.53
CA ALA A 16 -9.25 15.51 11.45
C ALA A 16 -9.76 15.03 10.08
N LEU A 17 -10.35 13.84 10.02
CA LEU A 17 -10.95 13.31 8.79
C LEU A 17 -12.19 14.11 8.37
N THR A 18 -13.02 14.58 9.30
CA THR A 18 -14.14 15.48 8.98
C THR A 18 -13.65 16.78 8.33
N GLN A 19 -12.64 17.42 8.92
CA GLN A 19 -12.03 18.61 8.34
C GLN A 19 -11.44 18.35 6.95
N MET A 20 -10.82 17.19 6.73
CA MET A 20 -10.29 16.80 5.44
C MET A 20 -11.41 16.62 4.40
N VAL A 21 -12.53 15.99 4.78
CA VAL A 21 -13.70 15.81 3.89
C VAL A 21 -14.25 17.16 3.44
N GLU A 22 -14.43 18.09 4.39
CA GLU A 22 -14.93 19.45 4.08
C GLU A 22 -13.99 20.22 3.14
N ALA A 23 -12.67 20.03 3.30
CA ALA A 23 -11.68 20.76 2.52
C ALA A 23 -11.42 20.15 1.12
N THR A 24 -11.56 18.83 0.96
CA THR A 24 -11.04 18.12 -0.23
C THR A 24 -12.06 17.27 -0.97
N SER A 25 -13.23 17.00 -0.37
CA SER A 25 -14.24 16.09 -0.95
C SER A 25 -13.64 14.77 -1.45
N PRO A 26 -12.96 13.99 -0.61
CA PRO A 26 -12.21 12.83 -1.03
C PRO A 26 -13.12 11.71 -1.54
N LYS A 27 -12.66 11.01 -2.57
CA LYS A 27 -13.31 9.79 -3.10
C LYS A 27 -12.61 8.56 -2.50
N VAL A 28 -13.38 7.64 -1.94
CA VAL A 28 -12.88 6.32 -1.58
C VAL A 28 -12.94 5.41 -2.81
N SER A 29 -11.79 4.90 -3.24
CA SER A 29 -11.65 4.09 -4.45
C SER A 29 -10.62 2.99 -4.24
N ILE A 30 -10.67 1.96 -5.07
CA ILE A 30 -9.64 0.91 -5.20
C ILE A 30 -8.97 0.97 -6.57
N THR A 31 -9.27 1.98 -7.39
CA THR A 31 -8.75 2.17 -8.77
C THR A 31 -7.81 3.37 -8.89
N MET A 32 -7.25 3.86 -7.77
CA MET A 32 -6.38 5.04 -7.74
C MET A 32 -5.15 4.89 -8.64
N TYR A 33 -4.64 3.68 -8.84
CA TYR A 33 -3.51 3.38 -9.74
C TYR A 33 -3.81 3.67 -11.22
N SER A 34 -5.09 3.72 -11.62
CA SER A 34 -5.53 4.14 -12.96
C SER A 34 -6.15 5.55 -12.97
N ASP A 35 -6.86 5.94 -11.91
CA ASP A 35 -7.53 7.24 -11.82
C ASP A 35 -6.50 8.39 -11.76
N LEU A 36 -5.36 8.19 -11.07
CA LEU A 36 -4.32 9.19 -10.93
C LEU A 36 -3.61 9.49 -12.27
N PRO A 37 -3.06 8.48 -12.99
CA PRO A 37 -2.42 8.75 -14.29
C PRO A 37 -3.39 9.24 -15.37
N ALA A 38 -4.69 8.90 -15.26
CA ALA A 38 -5.73 9.43 -16.12
C ALA A 38 -6.12 10.90 -15.80
N GLY A 39 -5.57 11.51 -14.76
CA GLY A 39 -5.85 12.88 -14.35
C GLY A 39 -7.23 13.07 -13.70
N GLN A 40 -7.92 11.99 -13.32
CA GLN A 40 -9.22 12.06 -12.64
C GLN A 40 -9.09 12.50 -11.18
N ILE A 41 -7.93 12.26 -10.58
CA ILE A 41 -7.54 12.70 -9.24
C ILE A 41 -6.13 13.26 -9.28
N SER A 42 -5.82 14.21 -8.39
CA SER A 42 -4.50 14.85 -8.33
C SER A 42 -3.64 14.36 -7.16
N LEU A 43 -4.27 13.78 -6.14
CA LEU A 43 -3.61 13.28 -4.93
C LEU A 43 -4.35 12.05 -4.44
N SER A 44 -3.61 11.05 -3.99
CA SER A 44 -4.18 9.84 -3.39
C SER A 44 -3.26 9.28 -2.32
N GLN A 45 -3.87 8.69 -1.28
CA GLN A 45 -3.18 7.70 -0.45
C GLN A 45 -3.22 6.37 -1.20
N MET A 46 -2.07 5.75 -1.40
CA MET A 46 -1.95 4.46 -2.07
C MET A 46 -0.73 3.68 -1.59
N TRP A 47 -0.73 2.39 -1.85
CA TRP A 47 0.41 1.53 -1.58
C TRP A 47 1.55 1.81 -2.57
N SER A 48 2.76 1.46 -2.16
CA SER A 48 3.95 1.62 -3.01
C SER A 48 3.86 0.86 -4.33
N GLY A 49 3.25 -0.33 -4.33
CA GLY A 49 3.02 -1.10 -5.54
C GLY A 49 2.04 -0.43 -6.50
N ASP A 50 0.99 0.21 -5.98
CA ASP A 50 0.00 0.89 -6.81
C ASP A 50 0.60 2.07 -7.58
N ILE A 51 1.46 2.88 -6.96
CA ILE A 51 2.09 4.00 -7.67
C ILE A 51 3.12 3.52 -8.70
N ILE A 52 3.84 2.43 -8.42
CA ILE A 52 4.75 1.83 -9.40
C ILE A 52 3.96 1.27 -10.58
N ASN A 53 2.85 0.57 -10.31
CA ASN A 53 1.97 0.05 -11.36
C ASN A 53 1.25 1.15 -12.16
N ALA A 54 1.01 2.32 -11.57
CA ALA A 54 0.36 3.46 -12.22
C ALA A 54 1.04 3.90 -13.53
N GLN A 55 2.35 3.66 -13.67
CA GLN A 55 3.09 3.92 -14.91
C GLN A 55 2.49 3.19 -16.12
N SER A 56 1.91 2.00 -15.90
CA SER A 56 1.30 1.17 -16.95
C SER A 56 -0.07 1.70 -17.42
N TYR A 57 -0.63 2.67 -16.73
CA TYR A 57 -1.93 3.29 -17.02
C TYR A 57 -1.81 4.73 -17.52
N LEU A 58 -0.59 5.20 -17.77
CA LEU A 58 -0.38 6.53 -18.35
C LEU A 58 -0.97 6.59 -19.77
N PRO A 59 -1.65 7.68 -20.11
CA PRO A 59 -2.08 7.90 -21.50
C PRO A 59 -0.90 7.94 -22.47
N GLU A 60 -1.15 7.60 -23.72
CA GLU A 60 -0.12 7.64 -24.76
C GLU A 60 0.53 9.03 -24.85
N GLY A 61 1.85 9.05 -24.89
CA GLY A 61 2.66 10.28 -24.93
C GLY A 61 2.84 11.03 -23.61
N VAL A 62 2.24 10.55 -22.52
CA VAL A 62 2.44 11.15 -21.19
C VAL A 62 3.67 10.53 -20.52
N ASN A 63 4.58 11.39 -20.08
CA ASN A 63 5.79 10.94 -19.40
C ASN A 63 5.49 10.53 -17.95
N VAL A 64 6.14 9.46 -17.48
CA VAL A 64 6.05 8.97 -16.10
C VAL A 64 6.52 10.01 -15.06
N ASP A 65 7.30 11.01 -15.49
CA ASP A 65 7.78 12.09 -14.63
C ASP A 65 6.68 12.96 -14.00
N ILE A 66 5.43 12.84 -14.46
CA ILE A 66 4.29 13.50 -13.79
C ILE A 66 3.93 12.85 -12.47
N LEU A 67 4.25 11.56 -12.28
CA LEU A 67 3.95 10.83 -11.05
C LEU A 67 4.98 11.15 -9.96
N ARG A 68 4.52 11.25 -8.72
CA ARG A 68 5.37 11.43 -7.54
C ARG A 68 4.82 10.57 -6.42
N TYR A 69 5.72 10.08 -5.58
CA TYR A 69 5.36 9.34 -4.38
C TYR A 69 6.09 9.91 -3.17
N TRP A 70 5.39 10.06 -2.07
CA TRP A 70 5.94 10.51 -0.81
C TRP A 70 5.75 9.44 0.27
N PHE A 71 6.82 9.17 0.99
CA PHE A 71 6.83 8.35 2.19
C PHE A 71 7.65 9.08 3.25
N PRO A 72 7.30 9.00 4.56
CA PRO A 72 8.03 9.69 5.61
C PRO A 72 9.52 9.33 5.59
N ALA A 73 10.40 10.34 5.59
CA ALA A 73 11.85 10.15 5.52
C ALA A 73 12.43 9.42 6.75
N ASP A 74 11.74 9.50 7.90
CA ASP A 74 12.07 8.78 9.12
C ASP A 74 11.51 7.35 9.16
N GLY A 75 10.89 6.88 8.08
CA GLY A 75 10.32 5.55 7.95
C GLY A 75 9.03 5.31 8.74
N LYS A 76 8.48 6.33 9.42
CA LYS A 76 7.26 6.19 10.24
C LYS A 76 5.97 6.28 9.44
N GLY A 77 5.90 5.49 8.39
CA GLY A 77 4.69 5.25 7.61
C GLY A 77 4.08 3.89 7.89
N LEU A 78 2.95 3.60 7.26
CA LEU A 78 2.36 2.26 7.31
C LEU A 78 3.18 1.33 6.42
N VAL A 79 3.65 0.21 7.00
CA VAL A 79 4.42 -0.83 6.32
C VAL A 79 3.80 -2.18 6.62
N ASP A 80 3.50 -2.96 5.59
CA ASP A 80 2.90 -4.28 5.73
C ASP A 80 3.39 -5.23 4.64
N ASN A 81 3.01 -6.51 4.75
CA ASN A 81 3.30 -7.54 3.76
C ASN A 81 2.03 -8.24 3.32
N ASP A 82 1.91 -8.50 2.04
CA ASP A 82 0.97 -9.47 1.52
C ASP A 82 1.54 -10.88 1.63
N LEU A 83 0.72 -11.83 2.03
CA LEU A 83 1.14 -13.19 2.33
C LEU A 83 0.40 -14.21 1.48
N MET A 84 1.14 -15.14 0.88
CA MET A 84 0.56 -16.36 0.32
C MET A 84 0.53 -17.43 1.39
N VAL A 85 -0.65 -18.05 1.60
CA VAL A 85 -0.86 -19.07 2.63
C VAL A 85 -1.46 -20.33 2.04
N SER A 86 -1.08 -21.47 2.61
CA SER A 86 -1.74 -22.76 2.34
C SER A 86 -2.77 -23.03 3.43
N LEU A 87 -4.02 -23.28 3.04
CA LEU A 87 -5.08 -23.59 3.98
C LEU A 87 -4.89 -25.00 4.59
N ARG A 88 -5.08 -25.14 5.89
CA ARG A 88 -4.95 -26.42 6.62
C ARG A 88 -5.83 -27.53 6.05
N GLY A 89 -7.04 -27.20 5.60
CA GLY A 89 -7.99 -28.14 4.98
C GLY A 89 -7.88 -28.25 3.46
N GLY A 90 -6.85 -27.68 2.86
CA GLY A 90 -6.63 -27.70 1.40
C GLY A 90 -6.41 -29.13 0.89
N LYS A 91 -7.02 -29.46 -0.26
CA LYS A 91 -6.93 -30.83 -0.84
C LYS A 91 -5.57 -31.14 -1.47
N ASN A 92 -4.80 -30.11 -1.84
CA ASN A 92 -3.53 -30.25 -2.55
C ASN A 92 -2.41 -29.45 -1.88
N PRO A 93 -1.99 -29.76 -0.64
CA PRO A 93 -0.98 -28.97 0.08
C PRO A 93 0.38 -29.00 -0.62
N VAL A 94 0.76 -30.10 -1.26
CA VAL A 94 2.02 -30.18 -2.00
C VAL A 94 2.02 -29.21 -3.17
N LEU A 95 0.95 -29.18 -3.95
CA LEU A 95 0.84 -28.26 -5.09
C LEU A 95 0.84 -26.79 -4.62
N ALA A 96 0.19 -26.48 -3.49
CA ALA A 96 0.23 -25.15 -2.90
C ALA A 96 1.67 -24.72 -2.55
N HIS A 97 2.45 -25.60 -1.94
CA HIS A 97 3.87 -25.31 -1.64
C HIS A 97 4.73 -25.18 -2.91
N LEU A 98 4.50 -26.01 -3.90
CA LEU A 98 5.20 -25.91 -5.19
C LEU A 98 4.88 -24.58 -5.89
N PHE A 99 3.63 -24.14 -5.85
CA PHE A 99 3.21 -22.84 -6.38
C PHE A 99 3.90 -21.69 -5.65
N ILE A 100 3.86 -21.68 -4.30
CA ILE A 100 4.55 -20.65 -3.50
C ILE A 100 6.05 -20.64 -3.82
N ASN A 101 6.68 -21.82 -3.91
CA ASN A 101 8.10 -21.92 -4.23
C ASN A 101 8.40 -21.37 -5.64
N HIS A 102 7.56 -21.65 -6.62
CA HIS A 102 7.69 -21.10 -7.98
C HIS A 102 7.58 -19.57 -7.98
N MET A 103 6.64 -19.00 -7.23
CA MET A 103 6.50 -17.55 -7.09
C MET A 103 7.70 -16.87 -6.42
N LEU A 104 8.52 -17.62 -5.67
CA LEU A 104 9.74 -17.14 -5.04
C LEU A 104 10.99 -17.25 -5.93
N GLU A 105 10.91 -17.88 -7.10
CA GLU A 105 12.00 -17.88 -8.07
C GLU A 105 12.32 -16.45 -8.52
N PRO A 106 13.59 -16.00 -8.52
CA PRO A 106 13.94 -14.59 -8.78
C PRO A 106 13.36 -14.03 -10.08
N GLU A 107 13.40 -14.80 -11.16
CA GLU A 107 12.88 -14.35 -12.48
C GLU A 107 11.35 -14.25 -12.47
N VAL A 108 10.65 -15.20 -11.82
CA VAL A 108 9.20 -15.16 -11.67
C VAL A 108 8.78 -13.98 -10.78
N ALA A 109 9.52 -13.73 -9.68
CA ALA A 109 9.27 -12.60 -8.80
C ALA A 109 9.46 -11.25 -9.51
N LYS A 110 10.49 -11.09 -10.33
CA LYS A 110 10.69 -9.90 -11.17
C LYS A 110 9.58 -9.73 -12.20
N GLN A 111 9.14 -10.82 -12.84
CA GLN A 111 8.03 -10.79 -13.79
C GLN A 111 6.73 -10.34 -13.11
N ASN A 112 6.41 -10.86 -11.93
CA ASN A 112 5.26 -10.43 -11.13
C ASN A 112 5.38 -8.95 -10.74
N PHE A 113 6.57 -8.55 -10.28
CA PHE A 113 6.81 -7.14 -9.95
C PHE A 113 6.53 -6.22 -11.15
N SER A 114 7.00 -6.57 -12.34
CA SER A 114 6.74 -5.81 -13.57
C SER A 114 5.25 -5.66 -13.88
N ALA A 115 4.44 -6.67 -13.50
CA ALA A 115 3.00 -6.68 -13.80
C ALA A 115 2.16 -5.93 -12.77
N ILE A 116 2.57 -5.94 -11.49
CA ILE A 116 1.74 -5.45 -10.38
C ILE A 116 2.40 -4.35 -9.54
N GLY A 117 3.71 -4.10 -9.68
CA GLY A 117 4.44 -3.04 -8.98
C GLY A 117 4.83 -3.35 -7.52
N TYR A 118 4.36 -4.45 -6.94
CA TYR A 118 4.66 -4.79 -5.54
C TYR A 118 6.02 -5.47 -5.39
N GLN A 119 6.86 -4.90 -4.53
CA GLN A 119 8.25 -5.31 -4.37
C GLN A 119 8.36 -6.75 -3.86
N PRO A 120 9.15 -7.61 -4.52
CA PRO A 120 9.33 -8.98 -4.12
C PRO A 120 10.17 -9.10 -2.84
N PRO A 121 9.91 -10.11 -1.98
CA PRO A 121 10.57 -10.26 -0.67
C PRO A 121 11.97 -10.88 -0.72
N GLN A 122 12.46 -11.31 -1.89
CA GLN A 122 13.72 -12.02 -2.02
C GLN A 122 14.90 -11.11 -1.72
N VAL A 123 15.76 -11.53 -0.79
CA VAL A 123 16.99 -10.82 -0.41
C VAL A 123 17.97 -10.70 -1.58
N SER A 124 17.90 -11.64 -2.54
CA SER A 124 18.71 -11.62 -3.77
C SER A 124 18.32 -10.53 -4.76
N ILE A 125 17.12 -9.95 -4.62
CA ILE A 125 16.66 -8.85 -5.45
C ILE A 125 16.89 -7.55 -4.69
N ASN A 126 17.98 -6.86 -5.05
CA ASN A 126 18.28 -5.55 -4.45
C ASN A 126 17.26 -4.51 -4.94
N PRO A 127 16.54 -3.81 -4.05
CA PRO A 127 15.59 -2.77 -4.44
C PRO A 127 16.20 -1.65 -5.32
N ASP A 128 17.42 -1.26 -5.06
CA ASP A 128 18.09 -0.23 -5.86
C ASP A 128 18.44 -0.72 -7.27
N SER A 129 18.66 -2.04 -7.46
CA SER A 129 18.83 -2.62 -8.80
C SER A 129 17.55 -2.56 -9.64
N LEU A 130 16.38 -2.57 -9.01
CA LEU A 130 15.11 -2.43 -9.73
C LEU A 130 14.98 -1.05 -10.39
N VAL A 131 15.60 -0.01 -9.82
CA VAL A 131 15.70 1.31 -10.45
C VAL A 131 16.72 1.29 -11.59
N ALA A 132 17.92 0.74 -11.35
CA ALA A 132 18.98 0.65 -12.34
C ALA A 132 18.57 -0.18 -13.57
N ASP A 133 17.80 -1.24 -13.35
CA ASP A 133 17.27 -2.14 -14.39
C ASP A 133 16.00 -1.57 -15.07
N GLY A 134 15.49 -0.41 -14.62
CA GLY A 134 14.35 0.27 -15.23
C GLY A 134 12.97 -0.27 -14.83
N PHE A 135 12.88 -1.15 -13.82
CA PHE A 135 11.59 -1.63 -13.29
C PHE A 135 10.87 -0.54 -12.48
N ILE A 136 11.64 0.29 -11.75
CA ILE A 136 11.12 1.44 -11.00
C ILE A 136 11.68 2.70 -11.64
N PRO A 137 10.83 3.63 -12.12
CA PRO A 137 11.29 4.92 -12.61
C PRO A 137 12.02 5.71 -11.52
N GLU A 138 13.09 6.44 -11.88
CA GLU A 138 13.92 7.19 -10.91
C GLU A 138 13.11 8.18 -10.06
N ASN A 139 12.09 8.80 -10.64
CA ASN A 139 11.17 9.72 -9.94
C ASN A 139 10.23 9.02 -8.95
N LEU A 140 10.15 7.68 -8.98
CA LEU A 140 9.35 6.86 -8.06
C LEU A 140 10.22 6.03 -7.10
N LYS A 141 11.53 6.27 -7.04
CA LYS A 141 12.42 5.54 -6.11
C LYS A 141 12.05 5.68 -4.62
N SER A 142 11.31 6.72 -4.26
CA SER A 142 10.74 6.88 -2.91
C SER A 142 9.68 5.84 -2.56
N ALA A 143 9.16 5.09 -3.55
CA ALA A 143 8.25 3.97 -3.34
C ALA A 143 8.98 2.67 -2.99
N ILE A 144 10.31 2.63 -3.00
CA ILE A 144 11.08 1.46 -2.57
C ILE A 144 10.84 1.20 -1.09
N VAL A 145 10.36 0.00 -0.76
CA VAL A 145 10.26 -0.47 0.62
C VAL A 145 11.64 -0.95 1.08
N ARG A 146 12.17 -0.32 2.12
CA ARG A 146 13.48 -0.65 2.66
C ARG A 146 13.37 -1.52 3.90
N PRO A 147 14.31 -2.44 4.15
CA PRO A 147 14.27 -3.34 5.31
C PRO A 147 14.07 -2.59 6.65
N GLU A 148 14.73 -1.46 6.84
CA GLU A 148 14.65 -0.65 8.04
C GLU A 148 13.24 -0.08 8.33
N TYR A 149 12.37 0.00 7.32
CA TYR A 149 10.98 0.47 7.51
C TYR A 149 10.15 -0.53 8.31
N PHE A 150 10.55 -1.81 8.33
CA PHE A 150 9.88 -2.82 9.16
C PHE A 150 10.19 -2.66 10.66
N ASP A 151 11.26 -1.95 11.02
CA ASP A 151 11.63 -1.62 12.39
C ASP A 151 11.03 -0.29 12.86
N THR A 152 10.90 0.68 11.96
CA THR A 152 10.48 2.06 12.28
C THR A 152 9.02 2.34 11.94
N GLY A 153 8.45 1.65 10.98
CA GLY A 153 7.09 1.85 10.47
C GLY A 153 5.99 1.30 11.37
N TYR A 154 4.78 1.66 11.03
CA TYR A 154 3.58 1.18 11.70
C TYR A 154 3.03 -0.03 10.96
N ARG A 155 2.58 -1.04 11.72
CA ARG A 155 1.91 -2.24 11.19
C ARG A 155 0.43 -2.19 11.52
N ILE A 156 -0.38 -2.81 10.67
CA ILE A 156 -1.78 -3.08 10.98
C ILE A 156 -1.81 -4.11 12.11
N LEU A 157 -2.48 -3.77 13.20
CA LEU A 157 -2.62 -4.62 14.37
C LEU A 157 -4.07 -5.03 14.54
N GLU A 158 -4.26 -6.24 15.10
CA GLU A 158 -5.57 -6.66 15.57
C GLU A 158 -5.99 -5.80 16.77
N LEU A 159 -7.23 -5.31 16.74
CA LEU A 159 -7.81 -4.49 17.78
C LEU A 159 -8.78 -5.32 18.64
N ASP A 160 -8.91 -4.98 19.92
CA ASP A 160 -10.00 -5.51 20.72
C ASP A 160 -11.36 -5.00 20.17
N PRO A 161 -12.47 -5.69 20.46
CA PRO A 161 -13.78 -5.38 19.85
C PRO A 161 -14.29 -3.96 20.07
N ALA A 162 -13.94 -3.33 21.19
CA ALA A 162 -14.38 -1.95 21.49
C ALA A 162 -13.62 -0.94 20.63
N ASN A 163 -12.31 -1.11 20.51
CA ASN A 163 -11.47 -0.28 19.66
C ASN A 163 -11.78 -0.49 18.18
N ASP A 164 -11.97 -1.73 17.76
CA ASP A 164 -12.39 -2.07 16.39
C ASP A 164 -13.71 -1.37 16.03
N THR A 165 -14.72 -1.45 16.90
CA THR A 165 -15.99 -0.74 16.72
C THR A 165 -15.80 0.78 16.62
N ALA A 166 -14.96 1.38 17.45
CA ALA A 166 -14.69 2.81 17.41
C ALA A 166 -14.05 3.24 16.07
N TRP A 167 -13.07 2.50 15.58
CA TRP A 167 -12.43 2.78 14.29
C TRP A 167 -13.37 2.56 13.11
N HIS A 168 -14.21 1.53 13.15
CA HIS A 168 -15.25 1.31 12.13
C HIS A 168 -16.29 2.44 12.11
N ASN A 169 -16.64 3.03 13.24
CA ASN A 169 -17.54 4.18 13.29
C ASN A 169 -16.90 5.42 12.65
N VAL A 170 -15.63 5.70 12.95
CA VAL A 170 -14.87 6.79 12.31
C VAL A 170 -14.83 6.61 10.80
N TRP A 171 -14.54 5.39 10.34
CA TRP A 171 -14.48 5.08 8.91
C TRP A 171 -15.83 5.21 8.20
N ARG A 172 -16.93 4.80 8.86
CA ARG A 172 -18.28 4.97 8.32
C ARG A 172 -18.66 6.43 8.20
N ALA A 173 -18.39 7.23 9.21
CA ALA A 173 -18.63 8.68 9.19
C ALA A 173 -17.82 9.35 8.06
N PHE A 174 -16.54 9.03 7.94
CA PHE A 174 -15.70 9.52 6.84
C PHE A 174 -16.30 9.22 5.47
N LYS A 175 -16.72 7.98 5.21
CA LYS A 175 -17.35 7.60 3.92
C LYS A 175 -18.70 8.25 3.68
N ALA A 176 -19.41 8.63 4.73
CA ALA A 176 -20.69 9.34 4.64
C ALA A 176 -20.53 10.86 4.44
N GLY A 177 -19.32 11.36 4.23
CA GLY A 177 -19.04 12.78 4.04
C GLY A 177 -18.72 13.53 5.34
N GLY A 178 -18.28 12.82 6.39
CA GLY A 178 -17.84 13.41 7.65
C GLY A 178 -18.96 13.81 8.62
N SER A 179 -20.20 13.47 8.32
CA SER A 179 -21.39 13.77 9.16
C SER A 179 -21.67 12.71 10.22
#